data_54b72b333fe1c21aaa4514419e204607
#
_entry.id   54b72b333fe1c21aaa4514419e204607
#
_cell.length_a   1.000
_cell.length_b   1.000
_cell.length_c   1.000
_cell.angle_alpha   90.00
_cell.angle_beta   90.00
_cell.angle_gamma   90.00
#
_symmetry.space_group_name_H-M   'P 1'
#
loop_
_entity.id
_entity.type
_entity.pdbx_description
1 polymer ?
#
loop_
_entity_poly.entity_id
_entity_poly.type
_entity_poly.pdbx_seq_one_letter_code
_entity_poly.pdbx_strand_id
1 'polypeptide(L)'
;MIKEILVIDDNPDIRSLVSSILKDQKFEVRTAANYDQALFEINKKLPDLAIVDIKLDKGDRDGIDLLKHIIRLDKNIPVIMISGHATVQIAVEATRLGAYEFIEKPFSKEKILNYVNRALESSELKKERDIIENKLFHSFDLIGKSPSI
;
A
#
# COMPACT_ATOMS: atom_id res chain seq x y z
N MET A 1 7.80 15.25 7.07
CA MET A 1 8.16 13.91 7.56
C MET A 1 8.46 13.00 6.37
N ILE A 2 9.55 12.25 6.46
CA ILE A 2 9.94 11.38 5.35
C ILE A 2 9.04 10.15 5.33
N LYS A 3 8.46 9.86 4.19
CA LYS A 3 7.60 8.69 4.02
C LYS A 3 8.42 7.47 3.64
N GLU A 4 8.01 6.31 4.15
CA GLU A 4 8.69 5.07 3.88
C GLU A 4 7.84 4.18 2.98
N ILE A 5 8.46 3.64 1.94
CA ILE A 5 7.77 2.79 0.98
C ILE A 5 8.42 1.41 0.96
N LEU A 6 7.60 0.38 1.02
CA LEU A 6 8.07 -1.00 0.92
C LEU A 6 7.79 -1.51 -0.50
N VAL A 7 8.85 -1.95 -1.18
CA VAL A 7 8.77 -2.45 -2.55
C VAL A 7 8.98 -3.96 -2.54
N ILE A 8 7.98 -4.69 -2.98
CA ILE A 8 7.98 -6.16 -2.96
C ILE A 8 7.88 -6.68 -4.39
N ASP A 9 8.95 -7.25 -4.89
CA ASP A 9 9.01 -7.80 -6.25
C ASP A 9 10.15 -8.83 -6.27
N ASP A 10 9.93 -9.98 -6.91
CA ASP A 10 10.95 -11.03 -6.97
C ASP A 10 12.02 -10.70 -8.03
N ASN A 11 11.79 -9.77 -8.93
CA ASN A 11 12.76 -9.37 -9.93
C ASN A 11 13.70 -8.30 -9.35
N PRO A 12 15.00 -8.60 -9.21
CA PRO A 12 15.93 -7.63 -8.64
C PRO A 12 16.08 -6.36 -9.45
N ASP A 13 15.93 -6.44 -10.77
CA ASP A 13 16.02 -5.25 -11.62
C ASP A 13 14.88 -4.29 -11.37
N ILE A 14 13.67 -4.82 -11.19
CA ILE A 14 12.49 -4.00 -10.88
C ILE A 14 12.63 -3.38 -9.50
N ARG A 15 13.06 -4.17 -8.49
CA ARG A 15 13.28 -3.63 -7.13
C ARG A 15 14.29 -2.48 -7.17
N SER A 16 15.38 -2.67 -7.90
CA SER A 16 16.43 -1.66 -7.99
C SER A 16 15.93 -0.42 -8.71
N LEU A 17 15.22 -0.58 -9.81
CA LEU A 17 14.68 0.53 -10.59
C LEU A 17 13.68 1.34 -9.76
N VAL A 18 12.70 0.69 -9.17
CA VAL A 18 11.67 1.37 -8.39
C VAL A 18 12.29 2.04 -7.16
N SER A 19 13.22 1.36 -6.49
CA SER A 19 13.91 1.94 -5.33
C SER A 19 14.67 3.20 -5.71
N SER A 20 15.37 3.20 -6.84
CA SER A 20 16.12 4.35 -7.32
C SER A 20 15.20 5.54 -7.61
N ILE A 21 14.09 5.28 -8.30
CA ILE A 21 13.10 6.31 -8.61
C ILE A 21 12.57 6.96 -7.34
N LEU A 22 12.24 6.14 -6.35
CA LEU A 22 11.66 6.66 -5.10
C LEU A 22 12.69 7.38 -4.24
N LYS A 23 13.91 6.87 -4.15
CA LYS A 23 14.96 7.53 -3.38
C LYS A 23 15.32 8.89 -3.96
N ASP A 24 15.25 9.04 -5.28
CA ASP A 24 15.49 10.32 -5.93
C ASP A 24 14.47 11.38 -5.49
N GLN A 25 13.29 10.95 -5.06
CA GLN A 25 12.24 11.85 -4.57
C GLN A 25 12.24 11.95 -3.04
N LYS A 26 13.30 11.52 -2.40
CA LYS A 26 13.51 11.65 -0.95
C LYS A 26 12.63 10.71 -0.11
N PHE A 27 12.10 9.66 -0.70
CA PHE A 27 11.42 8.63 0.08
C PHE A 27 12.45 7.67 0.67
N GLU A 28 12.14 7.10 1.82
CA GLU A 28 12.91 5.97 2.34
C GLU A 28 12.31 4.71 1.74
N VAL A 29 13.16 3.75 1.38
CA VAL A 29 12.70 2.54 0.70
C VAL A 29 13.24 1.31 1.39
N ARG A 30 12.34 0.39 1.70
CA ARG A 30 12.72 -0.97 2.10
C ARG A 30 12.27 -1.89 0.97
N THR A 31 12.95 -3.02 0.81
CA THR A 31 12.61 -3.96 -0.26
C THR A 31 12.44 -5.36 0.29
N ALA A 32 11.66 -6.17 -0.42
CA ALA A 32 11.51 -7.59 -0.13
C ALA A 32 11.48 -8.34 -1.47
N ALA A 33 12.17 -9.48 -1.52
CA ALA A 33 12.32 -10.23 -2.75
C ALA A 33 11.33 -11.38 -2.89
N ASN A 34 10.65 -11.73 -1.81
CA ASN A 34 9.74 -12.87 -1.83
C ASN A 34 8.68 -12.71 -0.74
N TYR A 35 7.76 -13.66 -0.71
CA TYR A 35 6.62 -13.62 0.21
C TYR A 35 7.06 -13.56 1.68
N ASP A 36 7.97 -14.43 2.08
CA ASP A 36 8.40 -14.50 3.48
C ASP A 36 9.14 -13.24 3.93
N GLN A 37 10.01 -12.69 3.08
CA GLN A 37 10.68 -11.43 3.37
C GLN A 37 9.67 -10.30 3.49
N ALA A 38 8.67 -10.30 2.63
CA ALA A 38 7.62 -9.27 2.68
C ALA A 38 6.86 -9.32 3.99
N LEU A 39 6.46 -10.52 4.43
CA LEU A 39 5.78 -10.68 5.72
C LEU A 39 6.67 -10.20 6.87
N PHE A 40 7.95 -10.55 6.84
CA PHE A 40 8.89 -10.13 7.86
C PHE A 40 8.97 -8.61 7.95
N GLU A 41 9.11 -7.94 6.81
CA GLU A 41 9.21 -6.48 6.78
C GLU A 41 7.92 -5.80 7.23
N ILE A 42 6.77 -6.32 6.80
CA ILE A 42 5.47 -5.77 7.18
C ILE A 42 5.25 -5.91 8.69
N ASN A 43 5.54 -7.08 9.23
CA ASN A 43 5.32 -7.34 10.66
C ASN A 43 6.32 -6.59 11.55
N LYS A 44 7.50 -6.30 11.02
CA LYS A 44 8.52 -5.55 11.76
C LYS A 44 8.10 -4.10 11.90
N LYS A 45 7.61 -3.48 10.83
CA LYS A 45 7.19 -2.10 10.83
C LYS A 45 6.32 -1.85 9.62
N LEU A 46 5.14 -1.27 9.80
CA LEU A 46 4.26 -0.95 8.69
C LEU A 46 4.83 0.22 7.88
N PRO A 47 4.84 0.12 6.56
CA PRO A 47 5.28 1.24 5.72
C PRO A 47 4.17 2.27 5.56
N ASP A 48 4.49 3.41 5.00
CA ASP A 48 3.48 4.42 4.65
C ASP A 48 2.76 4.05 3.35
N LEU A 49 3.40 3.27 2.49
CA LEU A 49 2.84 2.79 1.24
C LEU A 49 3.57 1.52 0.84
N ALA A 50 2.88 0.58 0.21
CA ALA A 50 3.50 -0.63 -0.32
C ALA A 50 3.27 -0.74 -1.82
N ILE A 51 4.31 -1.15 -2.54
CA ILE A 51 4.23 -1.50 -3.97
C ILE A 51 4.48 -3.00 -4.04
N VAL A 52 3.50 -3.75 -4.54
CA VAL A 52 3.50 -5.21 -4.43
C VAL A 52 3.29 -5.87 -5.78
N ASP A 53 4.21 -6.75 -6.18
CA ASP A 53 4.03 -7.58 -7.35
C ASP A 53 2.99 -8.65 -7.02
N ILE A 54 2.08 -8.92 -7.94
CA ILE A 54 1.04 -9.91 -7.75
C ILE A 54 1.62 -11.31 -7.66
N LYS A 55 2.61 -11.62 -8.50
CA LYS A 55 3.19 -12.95 -8.54
C LYS A 55 4.57 -12.93 -7.92
N LEU A 56 4.75 -13.65 -6.85
CA LEU A 56 6.04 -13.82 -6.19
C LEU A 56 6.48 -15.29 -6.28
N ASP A 57 7.26 -15.73 -5.30
CA ASP A 57 7.90 -17.04 -5.37
C ASP A 57 6.99 -18.23 -5.04
N LYS A 58 5.94 -18.03 -4.27
CA LYS A 58 5.11 -19.15 -3.81
C LYS A 58 3.93 -19.46 -4.71
N GLY A 59 3.43 -18.50 -5.45
CA GLY A 59 2.31 -18.73 -6.33
C GLY A 59 1.87 -17.50 -7.09
N ASP A 60 0.87 -17.70 -7.94
CA ASP A 60 0.42 -16.64 -8.84
C ASP A 60 -0.34 -15.52 -8.13
N ARG A 61 -0.69 -15.72 -6.89
CA ARG A 61 -1.52 -14.77 -6.15
C ARG A 61 -0.87 -14.30 -4.84
N ASP A 62 0.44 -14.48 -4.71
CA ASP A 62 1.15 -14.08 -3.48
C ASP A 62 0.93 -12.61 -3.14
N GLY A 63 0.98 -11.74 -4.14
CA GLY A 63 0.77 -10.32 -3.91
C GLY A 63 -0.64 -10.00 -3.43
N ILE A 64 -1.64 -10.75 -3.89
CA ILE A 64 -3.01 -10.59 -3.43
C ILE A 64 -3.12 -10.96 -1.95
N ASP A 65 -2.46 -12.04 -1.54
CA ASP A 65 -2.46 -12.44 -0.13
C ASP A 65 -1.76 -11.39 0.74
N LEU A 66 -0.67 -10.81 0.25
CA LEU A 66 0.02 -9.72 0.95
C LEU A 66 -0.86 -8.48 1.05
N LEU A 67 -1.59 -8.15 0.00
CA LEU A 67 -2.54 -7.04 -0.01
C LEU A 67 -3.58 -7.24 1.11
N LYS A 68 -4.17 -8.43 1.19
CA LYS A 68 -5.15 -8.75 2.24
C LYS A 68 -4.55 -8.58 3.63
N HIS A 69 -3.31 -9.03 3.80
CA HIS A 69 -2.62 -8.96 5.08
C HIS A 69 -2.38 -7.49 5.49
N ILE A 70 -1.90 -6.67 4.56
CA ILE A 70 -1.65 -5.25 4.84
C ILE A 70 -2.96 -4.53 5.18
N ILE A 71 -4.00 -4.73 4.40
CA ILE A 71 -5.31 -4.09 4.61
C ILE A 71 -5.87 -4.46 5.98
N ARG A 72 -5.68 -5.72 6.38
CA ARG A 72 -6.14 -6.18 7.69
C ARG A 72 -5.41 -5.51 8.83
N LEU A 73 -4.12 -5.22 8.66
CA LEU A 73 -3.32 -4.55 9.69
C LEU A 73 -3.63 -3.05 9.75
N ASP A 74 -3.79 -2.40 8.60
CA ASP A 74 -4.11 -0.98 8.55
C ASP A 74 -4.73 -0.66 7.18
N LYS A 75 -6.01 -0.43 7.15
CA LYS A 75 -6.74 -0.17 5.91
C LYS A 75 -6.35 1.17 5.26
N ASN A 76 -5.64 2.04 5.97
CA ASN A 76 -5.25 3.33 5.44
C ASN A 76 -3.89 3.32 4.73
N ILE A 77 -3.17 2.20 4.76
CA ILE A 77 -1.93 2.09 4.01
C ILE A 77 -2.28 1.82 2.54
N PRO A 78 -1.93 2.72 1.63
CA PRO A 78 -2.23 2.48 0.23
C PRO A 78 -1.30 1.40 -0.34
N VAL A 79 -1.88 0.49 -1.11
CA VAL A 79 -1.13 -0.57 -1.76
C VAL A 79 -1.28 -0.41 -3.27
N ILE A 80 -0.16 -0.30 -3.97
CA ILE A 80 -0.14 -0.24 -5.42
C ILE A 80 0.33 -1.62 -5.91
N MET A 81 -0.51 -2.28 -6.70
CA MET A 81 -0.17 -3.59 -7.24
C MET A 81 0.51 -3.40 -8.59
N ILE A 82 1.54 -4.22 -8.86
CA ILE A 82 2.21 -4.22 -10.16
C ILE A 82 2.21 -5.64 -10.73
N SER A 83 2.17 -5.77 -12.03
CA SER A 83 2.21 -7.10 -12.66
C SER A 83 2.64 -7.02 -14.12
N GLY A 84 3.38 -8.04 -14.57
CA GLY A 84 3.74 -8.20 -15.97
C GLY A 84 2.70 -8.95 -16.78
N HIS A 85 1.81 -9.69 -16.11
CA HIS A 85 0.86 -10.57 -16.80
C HIS A 85 -0.50 -10.58 -16.10
N ALA A 86 -1.04 -9.40 -15.88
CA ALA A 86 -2.31 -9.33 -15.19
C ALA A 86 -3.48 -9.51 -16.12
N THR A 87 -4.50 -10.22 -15.66
CA THR A 87 -5.78 -10.26 -16.35
C THR A 87 -6.66 -9.17 -15.78
N VAL A 88 -7.70 -8.80 -16.52
CA VAL A 88 -8.70 -7.85 -16.04
C VAL A 88 -9.33 -8.36 -14.73
N GLN A 89 -9.57 -9.68 -14.64
CA GLN A 89 -10.17 -10.27 -13.45
C GLN A 89 -9.30 -10.05 -12.21
N ILE A 90 -7.99 -10.24 -12.33
CA ILE A 90 -7.07 -10.04 -11.21
C ILE A 90 -7.03 -8.58 -10.79
N ALA A 91 -7.01 -7.66 -11.76
CA ALA A 91 -7.01 -6.24 -11.47
C ALA A 91 -8.30 -5.82 -10.73
N VAL A 92 -9.44 -6.33 -11.16
CA VAL A 92 -10.73 -6.06 -10.51
C VAL A 92 -10.73 -6.63 -9.09
N GLU A 93 -10.23 -7.85 -8.92
CA GLU A 93 -10.17 -8.47 -7.60
C GLU A 93 -9.28 -7.66 -6.65
N ALA A 94 -8.09 -7.26 -7.09
CA ALA A 94 -7.18 -6.46 -6.27
C ALA A 94 -7.84 -5.15 -5.84
N THR A 95 -8.54 -4.48 -6.75
CA THR A 95 -9.24 -3.24 -6.45
C THR A 95 -10.34 -3.46 -5.42
N ARG A 96 -11.10 -4.54 -5.55
CA ARG A 96 -12.16 -4.87 -4.59
C ARG A 96 -11.60 -5.15 -3.20
N LEU A 97 -10.41 -5.74 -3.14
CA LEU A 97 -9.78 -6.07 -1.86
C LEU A 97 -9.11 -4.86 -1.22
N GLY A 98 -9.10 -3.72 -1.89
CA GLY A 98 -8.62 -2.50 -1.29
C GLY A 98 -7.33 -1.93 -1.89
N ALA A 99 -6.82 -2.49 -2.99
CA ALA A 99 -5.66 -1.91 -3.65
C ALA A 99 -5.98 -0.49 -4.12
N TYR A 100 -5.05 0.42 -3.94
CA TYR A 100 -5.24 1.78 -4.37
C TYR A 100 -5.19 1.89 -5.89
N GLU A 101 -4.25 1.21 -6.50
CA GLU A 101 -4.04 1.25 -7.94
C GLU A 101 -3.36 -0.01 -8.44
N PHE A 102 -3.47 -0.25 -9.75
CA PHE A 102 -2.89 -1.40 -10.41
C PHE A 102 -2.10 -0.92 -11.61
N ILE A 103 -0.83 -1.31 -11.70
CA ILE A 103 0.05 -0.87 -12.79
C ILE A 103 0.61 -2.07 -13.53
N GLU A 104 0.52 -2.06 -14.88
CA GLU A 104 1.12 -3.11 -15.67
C GLU A 104 2.57 -2.79 -15.98
N LYS A 105 3.42 -3.81 -16.00
CA LYS A 105 4.80 -3.69 -16.49
C LYS A 105 4.78 -3.79 -18.01
N PRO A 106 5.62 -3.07 -18.74
CA PRO A 106 6.56 -2.06 -18.24
C PRO A 106 5.86 -0.74 -17.94
N PHE A 107 6.40 0.00 -16.99
CA PHE A 107 5.82 1.27 -16.58
C PHE A 107 6.87 2.38 -16.61
N SER A 108 6.41 3.61 -16.70
CA SER A 108 7.31 4.76 -16.73
C SER A 108 7.58 5.27 -15.30
N LYS A 109 8.67 5.99 -15.14
CA LYS A 109 9.01 6.67 -13.90
C LYS A 109 7.88 7.62 -13.49
N GLU A 110 7.37 8.37 -14.43
CA GLU A 110 6.32 9.36 -14.17
C GLU A 110 5.04 8.71 -13.67
N LYS A 111 4.70 7.55 -14.21
CA LYS A 111 3.50 6.84 -13.79
C LYS A 111 3.62 6.36 -12.35
N ILE A 112 4.75 5.76 -11.99
CA ILE A 112 5.01 5.31 -10.64
C ILE A 112 4.93 6.49 -9.67
N LEU A 113 5.63 7.58 -9.96
CA LEU A 113 5.65 8.74 -9.07
C LEU A 113 4.29 9.38 -8.93
N ASN A 114 3.54 9.48 -10.01
CA ASN A 114 2.20 10.04 -9.98
C ASN A 114 1.29 9.23 -9.05
N TYR A 115 1.29 7.91 -9.17
CA TYR A 115 0.44 7.07 -8.33
C TYR A 115 0.90 7.07 -6.87
N VAL A 116 2.22 7.05 -6.62
CA VAL A 116 2.74 7.10 -5.26
C VAL A 116 2.34 8.40 -4.57
N ASN A 117 2.52 9.53 -5.24
CA ASN A 117 2.18 10.82 -4.66
C ASN A 117 0.68 10.95 -4.40
N ARG A 118 -0.14 10.50 -5.33
CA ARG A 118 -1.60 10.53 -5.17
C ARG A 118 -2.05 9.62 -4.04
N ALA A 119 -1.45 8.43 -3.95
CA ALA A 119 -1.81 7.47 -2.91
C ALA A 119 -1.47 7.99 -1.52
N LEU A 120 -0.29 8.60 -1.37
CA LEU A 120 0.12 9.17 -0.09
C LEU A 120 -0.76 10.35 0.31
N GLU A 121 -1.11 11.21 -0.65
CA GLU A 121 -2.00 12.32 -0.39
C GLU A 121 -3.38 11.84 0.04
N SER A 122 -3.93 10.85 -0.66
CA SER A 122 -5.21 10.25 -0.32
C SER A 122 -5.20 9.63 1.08
N SER A 123 -4.12 8.95 1.44
CA SER A 123 -3.96 8.34 2.75
C SER A 123 -3.94 9.38 3.86
N GLU A 124 -3.26 10.50 3.66
CA GLU A 124 -3.23 11.59 4.64
C GLU A 124 -4.62 12.17 4.86
N LEU A 125 -5.37 12.38 3.79
CA LEU A 125 -6.73 12.91 3.90
C LEU A 125 -7.64 11.96 4.65
N LYS A 126 -7.51 10.65 4.44
CA LYS A 126 -8.29 9.66 5.17
C LYS A 126 -7.95 9.66 6.66
N LYS A 127 -6.68 9.77 6.99
CA LYS A 127 -6.24 9.82 8.39
C LYS A 127 -6.80 11.05 9.09
N GLU A 128 -6.76 12.21 8.43
CA GLU A 128 -7.33 13.43 8.98
C GLU A 128 -8.82 13.30 9.22
N ARG A 129 -9.54 12.72 8.27
CA ARG A 129 -10.98 12.51 8.40
C ARG A 129 -11.31 11.60 9.57
N ASP A 130 -10.58 10.49 9.72
CA ASP A 130 -10.79 9.53 10.80
C ASP A 130 -10.55 10.20 12.16
N ILE A 131 -9.53 11.03 12.28
CA ILE A 131 -9.25 11.76 13.51
C ILE A 131 -10.39 12.72 13.85
N ILE A 132 -10.89 13.45 12.87
CA ILE A 132 -12.00 14.37 13.07
C ILE A 132 -13.26 13.64 13.50
N GLU A 133 -13.60 12.54 12.86
CA GLU A 133 -14.75 11.73 13.22
C GLU A 133 -14.65 11.21 14.65
N ASN A 134 -13.48 10.74 15.06
CA ASN A 134 -13.27 10.27 16.41
C ASN A 134 -13.43 11.39 17.43
N LYS A 135 -12.95 12.58 17.14
CA LYS A 135 -13.11 13.72 18.05
C LYS A 135 -14.57 14.10 18.19
N LEU A 136 -15.31 14.10 17.10
CA LEU A 136 -16.73 14.39 17.17
C LEU A 136 -17.49 13.36 17.99
N PHE A 137 -17.17 12.09 17.83
CA PHE A 137 -17.79 11.02 18.58
C PHE A 137 -17.52 11.17 20.08
N HIS A 138 -16.30 11.46 20.47
CA HIS A 138 -15.95 11.69 21.86
C HIS A 138 -16.67 12.91 22.43
N SER A 139 -16.86 13.94 21.64
CA SER A 139 -17.59 15.13 22.09
C SER A 139 -19.03 14.77 22.43
N PHE A 140 -19.66 13.93 21.65
CA PHE A 140 -21.01 13.47 21.98
C PHE A 140 -21.04 12.71 23.28
N ASP A 141 -20.09 11.81 23.50
CA ASP A 141 -20.04 11.05 24.72
C ASP A 141 -19.84 11.95 25.94
N LEU A 142 -19.01 12.97 25.82
CA LEU A 142 -18.75 13.88 26.92
C LEU A 142 -19.95 14.75 27.27
N ILE A 143 -20.85 14.98 26.32
CA ILE A 143 -22.06 15.70 26.60
C ILE A 143 -23.06 14.83 27.31
N GLY A 144 -22.74 13.60 27.48
CA GLY A 144 -23.49 12.75 28.35
C GLY A 144 -24.72 12.15 27.79
N LYS A 145 -24.86 12.21 26.56
CA LYS A 145 -25.96 11.60 26.02
C LYS A 145 -25.50 10.50 25.24
N SER A 146 -25.27 9.52 25.88
CA SER A 146 -25.04 8.38 25.19
C SER A 146 -26.25 8.08 24.47
N PRO A 147 -26.18 7.96 23.30
CA PRO A 147 -27.31 7.63 22.51
C PRO A 147 -27.54 6.22 22.61
N SER A 148 -26.99 5.67 23.33
CA SER A 148 -27.28 4.36 23.55
C SER A 148 -28.51 4.07 23.49
N ILE A 149 -28.96 4.76 23.27
CA ILE A 149 -30.08 4.31 23.07
C ILE A 149 -30.20 3.28 22.21
#